data_b8fbbb7ec345c6afbc386f821a71435d
#
_entry.id   b8fbbb7ec345c6afbc386f821a71435d
#
_cell.length_a   1.000
_cell.length_b   1.000
_cell.length_c   1.000
_cell.angle_alpha   90.00
_cell.angle_beta   90.00
_cell.angle_gamma   90.00
#
_symmetry.space_group_name_H-M   'P 1'
#
loop_
_entity.id
_entity.type
_entity.pdbx_description
1 polymer ?
#
loop_
_entity_poly.entity_id
_entity_poly.type
_entity_poly.pdbx_seq_one_letter_code
_entity_poly.pdbx_strand_id
1 'polypeptide(L)'
;DDVLNILVYYHLNEFSSGRELLQNLEEDEYAKRLIAPVGGVKRSTFFDTVNERCVEQLLYVFCELQKQAASRLPARHVELGTLVAVDGSFIDSVLSMTWAEYQTQNNKAKLHLGFDLTHGIPKSIVLTEGNGAERPQVSSLVQPGETTVSDRGYQDHERFDKWHEEGRHFICRIKENTHMAVMEELPLAVNSPAYFDAKVILGVASGKQTKTPVRVVGFKFDGVSYLIATDRFDLTAEQVMLAYKLRWNIETFVRKHDQIG
;
A
#
# COMPACT_ATOMS: atom_id res chain seq x y z
N ASP A 1 6.24 8.37 -25.93
CA ASP A 1 4.77 8.25 -25.86
C ASP A 1 4.26 6.92 -26.45
N ASP A 2 4.81 6.42 -27.56
CA ASP A 2 4.31 5.21 -28.24
C ASP A 2 4.35 3.95 -27.36
N VAL A 3 5.45 3.72 -26.62
CA VAL A 3 5.59 2.57 -25.72
C VAL A 3 4.55 2.61 -24.60
N LEU A 4 4.28 3.79 -24.04
CA LEU A 4 3.24 3.96 -23.03
C LEU A 4 1.86 3.62 -23.59
N ASN A 5 1.52 4.13 -24.78
CA ASN A 5 0.24 3.83 -25.44
C ASN A 5 0.08 2.32 -25.69
N ILE A 6 1.14 1.65 -26.13
CA ILE A 6 1.16 0.22 -26.35
C ILE A 6 0.97 -0.55 -25.03
N LEU A 7 1.62 -0.15 -23.94
CA LEU A 7 1.47 -0.79 -22.64
C LEU A 7 0.07 -0.57 -22.05
N VAL A 8 -0.49 0.63 -22.17
CA VAL A 8 -1.88 0.90 -21.78
C VAL A 8 -2.83 0.04 -22.59
N TYR A 9 -2.63 -0.06 -23.90
CA TYR A 9 -3.43 -0.91 -24.79
C TYR A 9 -3.32 -2.39 -24.40
N TYR A 10 -2.12 -2.86 -24.06
CA TYR A 10 -1.88 -4.22 -23.57
C TYR A 10 -2.76 -4.55 -22.36
N HIS A 11 -2.75 -3.69 -21.35
CA HIS A 11 -3.50 -3.91 -20.12
C HIS A 11 -5.02 -3.72 -20.29
N LEU A 12 -5.46 -2.77 -21.11
CA LEU A 12 -6.89 -2.53 -21.34
C LEU A 12 -7.56 -3.67 -22.12
N ASN A 13 -6.82 -4.36 -22.99
CA ASN A 13 -7.33 -5.48 -23.78
C ASN A 13 -6.97 -6.85 -23.18
N GLU A 14 -6.33 -6.87 -22.00
CA GLU A 14 -6.02 -8.09 -21.24
C GLU A 14 -5.25 -9.14 -22.09
N PHE A 15 -4.30 -8.68 -22.93
CA PHE A 15 -3.48 -9.60 -23.71
C PHE A 15 -2.67 -10.53 -22.81
N SER A 16 -2.66 -11.81 -23.11
CA SER A 16 -1.96 -12.84 -22.34
C SER A 16 -0.44 -12.82 -22.51
N SER A 17 0.06 -12.17 -23.56
CA SER A 17 1.50 -12.10 -23.84
C SER A 17 1.88 -10.91 -24.71
N GLY A 18 3.14 -10.46 -24.58
CA GLY A 18 3.68 -9.44 -25.47
C GLY A 18 3.77 -9.89 -26.95
N ARG A 19 3.72 -11.19 -27.23
CA ARG A 19 3.64 -11.69 -28.61
C ARG A 19 2.26 -11.45 -29.21
N GLU A 20 1.23 -11.76 -28.46
CA GLU A 20 -0.15 -11.54 -28.85
C GLU A 20 -0.43 -10.06 -29.08
N LEU A 21 0.06 -9.20 -28.18
CA LEU A 21 0.03 -7.76 -28.36
C LEU A 21 0.65 -7.33 -29.70
N LEU A 22 1.89 -7.74 -29.96
CA LEU A 22 2.61 -7.34 -31.17
C LEU A 22 1.92 -7.85 -32.44
N GLN A 23 1.38 -9.07 -32.40
CA GLN A 23 0.58 -9.62 -33.51
C GLN A 23 -0.69 -8.78 -33.72
N ASN A 24 -1.40 -8.42 -32.64
CA ASN A 24 -2.59 -7.59 -32.77
C ASN A 24 -2.28 -6.19 -33.33
N LEU A 25 -1.14 -5.57 -32.91
CA LEU A 25 -0.70 -4.28 -33.48
C LEU A 25 -0.38 -4.34 -34.96
N GLU A 26 -0.09 -5.53 -35.52
CA GLU A 26 0.15 -5.73 -36.95
C GLU A 26 -1.12 -6.06 -37.71
N GLU A 27 -2.04 -6.81 -37.13
CA GLU A 27 -3.22 -7.39 -37.80
C GLU A 27 -4.49 -6.54 -37.62
N ASP A 28 -4.68 -5.89 -36.47
CA ASP A 28 -5.86 -5.08 -36.20
C ASP A 28 -5.72 -3.67 -36.77
N GLU A 29 -6.62 -3.26 -37.65
CA GLU A 29 -6.58 -1.96 -38.32
C GLU A 29 -6.70 -0.76 -37.37
N TYR A 30 -7.44 -0.91 -36.24
CA TYR A 30 -7.55 0.13 -35.23
C TYR A 30 -6.24 0.26 -34.47
N ALA A 31 -5.70 -0.85 -33.98
CA ALA A 31 -4.45 -0.90 -33.21
C ALA A 31 -3.27 -0.39 -34.06
N LYS A 32 -3.19 -0.82 -35.30
CA LYS A 32 -2.17 -0.41 -36.28
C LYS A 32 -2.18 1.10 -36.57
N ARG A 33 -3.37 1.68 -36.67
CA ARG A 33 -3.51 3.11 -37.04
C ARG A 33 -3.40 4.06 -35.86
N LEU A 34 -3.88 3.67 -34.66
CA LEU A 34 -4.06 4.58 -33.53
C LEU A 34 -3.12 4.29 -32.35
N ILE A 35 -2.61 3.07 -32.26
CA ILE A 35 -1.78 2.63 -31.13
C ILE A 35 -0.33 2.39 -31.56
N ALA A 36 -0.13 1.69 -32.68
CA ALA A 36 1.21 1.41 -33.17
C ALA A 36 1.90 2.69 -33.71
N PRO A 37 3.22 2.84 -33.51
CA PRO A 37 3.97 3.92 -34.12
C PRO A 37 4.02 3.79 -35.66
N VAL A 38 4.26 4.92 -36.28
CA VAL A 38 4.46 4.94 -37.75
C VAL A 38 5.64 4.04 -38.13
N GLY A 39 5.39 3.04 -38.96
CA GLY A 39 6.39 2.03 -39.36
C GLY A 39 6.36 0.74 -38.53
N GLY A 40 5.40 0.60 -37.64
CA GLY A 40 5.18 -0.61 -36.84
C GLY A 40 6.16 -0.77 -35.66
N VAL A 41 6.05 -1.88 -34.95
CA VAL A 41 6.85 -2.18 -33.76
C VAL A 41 7.71 -3.41 -34.01
N LYS A 42 9.03 -3.23 -34.02
CA LYS A 42 9.95 -4.38 -34.05
C LYS A 42 10.00 -5.03 -32.68
N ARG A 43 9.83 -6.36 -32.65
CA ARG A 43 9.79 -7.15 -31.41
C ARG A 43 11.00 -6.91 -30.51
N SER A 44 12.23 -6.98 -31.05
CA SER A 44 13.44 -6.75 -30.27
C SER A 44 13.44 -5.35 -29.65
N THR A 45 13.18 -4.33 -30.45
CA THR A 45 13.17 -2.93 -29.99
C THR A 45 12.12 -2.70 -28.90
N PHE A 46 10.94 -3.32 -29.00
CA PHE A 46 9.90 -3.20 -27.97
C PHE A 46 10.37 -3.79 -26.63
N PHE A 47 10.82 -5.05 -26.63
CA PHE A 47 11.27 -5.70 -25.41
C PHE A 47 12.52 -5.07 -24.82
N ASP A 48 13.48 -4.65 -25.63
CA ASP A 48 14.67 -3.92 -25.17
C ASP A 48 14.26 -2.59 -24.50
N THR A 49 13.32 -1.85 -25.11
CA THR A 49 12.82 -0.59 -24.54
C THR A 49 12.09 -0.82 -23.22
N VAL A 50 11.22 -1.84 -23.13
CA VAL A 50 10.51 -2.17 -21.88
C VAL A 50 11.49 -2.55 -20.78
N ASN A 51 12.51 -3.36 -21.10
CA ASN A 51 13.48 -3.85 -20.10
C ASN A 51 14.48 -2.78 -19.65
N GLU A 52 14.89 -1.86 -20.53
CA GLU A 52 16.01 -0.97 -20.24
C GLU A 52 15.60 0.49 -19.94
N ARG A 53 14.46 0.95 -20.42
CA ARG A 53 14.15 2.39 -20.46
C ARG A 53 12.82 2.80 -19.84
N CYS A 54 11.92 1.88 -19.55
CA CYS A 54 10.54 2.24 -19.20
C CYS A 54 10.30 2.58 -17.74
N VAL A 55 11.13 2.13 -16.79
CA VAL A 55 10.82 2.25 -15.35
C VAL A 55 10.69 3.71 -14.91
N GLU A 56 11.64 4.56 -15.26
CA GLU A 56 11.61 5.98 -14.88
C GLU A 56 10.45 6.72 -15.54
N GLN A 57 10.17 6.40 -16.81
CA GLN A 57 9.06 7.01 -17.54
C GLN A 57 7.71 6.59 -16.96
N LEU A 58 7.55 5.31 -16.62
CA LEU A 58 6.34 4.78 -15.99
C LEU A 58 6.13 5.38 -14.59
N LEU A 59 7.19 5.53 -13.80
CA LEU A 59 7.14 6.23 -12.51
C LEU A 59 6.73 7.69 -12.67
N TYR A 60 7.28 8.39 -13.66
CA TYR A 60 6.88 9.77 -13.94
C TYR A 60 5.39 9.86 -14.29
N VAL A 61 4.92 8.99 -15.20
CA VAL A 61 3.49 8.94 -15.58
C VAL A 61 2.62 8.60 -14.38
N PHE A 62 3.02 7.63 -13.56
CA PHE A 62 2.31 7.28 -12.32
C PHE A 62 2.16 8.50 -11.41
N CYS A 63 3.26 9.22 -11.16
CA CYS A 63 3.22 10.42 -10.32
C CYS A 63 2.33 11.52 -10.91
N GLU A 64 2.36 11.74 -12.22
CA GLU A 64 1.50 12.75 -12.87
C GLU A 64 0.02 12.35 -12.86
N LEU A 65 -0.30 11.08 -13.11
CA LEU A 65 -1.68 10.57 -13.01
C LEU A 65 -2.21 10.66 -11.57
N GLN A 66 -1.38 10.35 -10.59
CA GLN A 66 -1.71 10.47 -9.17
C GLN A 66 -2.04 11.93 -8.80
N LYS A 67 -1.20 12.89 -9.20
CA LYS A 67 -1.46 14.32 -8.96
C LYS A 67 -2.78 14.78 -9.60
N GLN A 68 -3.01 14.38 -10.86
CA GLN A 68 -4.24 14.71 -11.56
C GLN A 68 -5.46 14.08 -10.90
N ALA A 69 -5.38 12.80 -10.49
CA ALA A 69 -6.45 12.12 -9.79
C ALA A 69 -6.76 12.78 -8.45
N ALA A 70 -5.73 13.05 -7.62
CA ALA A 70 -5.91 13.73 -6.34
C ALA A 70 -6.52 15.13 -6.47
N SER A 71 -6.24 15.86 -7.57
CA SER A 71 -6.82 17.18 -7.81
C SER A 71 -8.29 17.15 -8.30
N ARG A 72 -8.76 16.03 -8.84
CA ARG A 72 -10.10 15.89 -9.45
C ARG A 72 -11.06 15.04 -8.62
N LEU A 73 -10.55 14.10 -7.86
CA LEU A 73 -11.37 13.22 -7.03
C LEU A 73 -11.77 13.93 -5.74
N PRO A 74 -13.00 13.72 -5.25
CA PRO A 74 -13.44 14.28 -3.98
C PRO A 74 -12.62 13.66 -2.84
N ALA A 75 -12.09 14.52 -1.98
CA ALA A 75 -11.49 14.09 -0.73
C ALA A 75 -12.58 13.59 0.24
N ARG A 76 -12.37 12.42 0.83
CA ARG A 76 -13.27 11.81 1.82
C ARG A 76 -12.59 11.75 3.17
N HIS A 77 -13.37 11.85 4.24
CA HIS A 77 -12.86 11.71 5.61
C HIS A 77 -11.70 12.67 5.94
N VAL A 78 -11.75 13.89 5.43
CA VAL A 78 -10.71 14.91 5.63
C VAL A 78 -10.46 15.24 7.10
N GLU A 79 -11.44 15.02 7.96
CA GLU A 79 -11.38 15.17 9.41
C GLU A 79 -10.39 14.19 10.08
N LEU A 80 -10.04 13.10 9.41
CA LEU A 80 -9.06 12.12 9.90
C LEU A 80 -7.61 12.49 9.55
N GLY A 81 -7.43 13.53 8.73
CA GLY A 81 -6.13 13.89 8.15
C GLY A 81 -5.75 12.97 6.97
N THR A 82 -4.50 13.06 6.55
CA THR A 82 -4.01 12.24 5.42
C THR A 82 -3.73 10.82 5.89
N LEU A 83 -4.56 9.88 5.45
CA LEU A 83 -4.44 8.46 5.76
C LEU A 83 -3.82 7.70 4.59
N VAL A 84 -2.77 6.92 4.85
CA VAL A 84 -2.11 6.06 3.86
C VAL A 84 -2.16 4.61 4.34
N ALA A 85 -2.97 3.78 3.70
CA ALA A 85 -2.91 2.35 3.94
C ALA A 85 -1.63 1.78 3.33
N VAL A 86 -0.97 0.85 4.02
CA VAL A 86 0.21 0.16 3.53
C VAL A 86 -0.05 -1.34 3.49
N ASP A 87 0.36 -1.96 2.39
CA ASP A 87 0.25 -3.40 2.20
C ASP A 87 1.39 -3.92 1.32
N GLY A 88 1.70 -5.22 1.45
CA GLY A 88 2.70 -5.89 0.66
C GLY A 88 2.10 -7.08 -0.08
N SER A 89 2.21 -7.10 -1.40
CA SER A 89 1.75 -8.19 -2.25
C SER A 89 2.91 -8.82 -3.02
N PHE A 90 2.83 -10.13 -3.25
CA PHE A 90 3.78 -10.83 -4.10
C PHE A 90 3.38 -10.70 -5.56
N ILE A 91 4.39 -10.46 -6.40
CA ILE A 91 4.26 -10.50 -7.85
C ILE A 91 5.12 -11.67 -8.34
N ASP A 92 4.53 -12.53 -9.16
CA ASP A 92 5.30 -13.58 -9.80
C ASP A 92 6.33 -12.97 -10.74
N SER A 93 7.60 -13.28 -10.48
CA SER A 93 8.69 -12.75 -11.28
C SER A 93 8.99 -13.68 -12.45
N VAL A 94 9.33 -13.11 -13.59
CA VAL A 94 9.86 -13.89 -14.72
C VAL A 94 11.31 -14.31 -14.43
N LEU A 95 11.75 -15.42 -15.04
CA LEU A 95 13.10 -16.00 -14.85
C LEU A 95 14.25 -15.02 -15.07
N SER A 96 14.03 -13.94 -15.81
CA SER A 96 15.03 -12.89 -16.04
C SER A 96 15.23 -11.93 -14.87
N MET A 97 14.32 -11.91 -13.89
CA MET A 97 14.44 -11.07 -12.69
C MET A 97 15.33 -11.75 -11.65
N THR A 98 16.62 -11.82 -11.91
CA THR A 98 17.61 -12.48 -11.03
C THR A 98 17.73 -11.83 -9.64
N TRP A 99 17.30 -10.58 -9.50
CA TRP A 99 17.27 -9.86 -8.23
C TRP A 99 16.06 -10.23 -7.35
N ALA A 100 15.05 -10.90 -7.90
CA ALA A 100 13.80 -11.24 -7.20
C ALA A 100 13.93 -12.60 -6.49
N GLU A 101 14.91 -12.78 -5.62
CA GLU A 101 15.10 -14.03 -4.86
C GLU A 101 13.95 -14.25 -3.86
N TYR A 102 13.31 -15.42 -3.93
CA TYR A 102 12.32 -15.90 -2.98
C TYR A 102 12.43 -17.40 -2.80
N GLN A 103 12.92 -17.87 -1.65
CA GLN A 103 13.20 -19.28 -1.37
C GLN A 103 14.05 -19.97 -2.45
N THR A 104 14.62 -21.11 -2.14
CA THR A 104 15.71 -21.77 -2.90
C THR A 104 15.40 -22.19 -4.35
N GLN A 105 14.18 -21.94 -4.89
CA GLN A 105 13.82 -22.32 -6.28
C GLN A 105 12.75 -21.43 -6.95
N ASN A 106 12.28 -20.38 -6.29
CA ASN A 106 11.25 -19.50 -6.86
C ASN A 106 11.71 -18.05 -6.79
N ASN A 107 11.61 -17.34 -7.89
CA ASN A 107 11.83 -15.90 -7.90
C ASN A 107 10.48 -15.18 -7.75
N LYS A 108 10.36 -14.35 -6.71
CA LYS A 108 9.19 -13.47 -6.52
C LYS A 108 9.66 -12.06 -6.20
N ALA A 109 9.04 -11.09 -6.81
CA ALA A 109 9.15 -9.71 -6.38
C ALA A 109 8.07 -9.42 -5.35
N LYS A 110 8.33 -8.47 -4.45
CA LYS A 110 7.35 -7.98 -3.51
C LYS A 110 7.05 -6.52 -3.79
N LEU A 111 5.79 -6.25 -4.07
CA LEU A 111 5.24 -4.91 -4.22
C LEU A 111 4.82 -4.39 -2.85
N HIS A 112 5.38 -3.27 -2.44
CA HIS A 112 4.91 -2.51 -1.30
C HIS A 112 4.13 -1.32 -1.82
N LEU A 113 2.87 -1.23 -1.43
CA LEU A 113 1.94 -0.21 -1.90
C LEU A 113 1.56 0.71 -0.75
N GLY A 114 1.69 2.02 -0.96
CA GLY A 114 1.02 3.05 -0.19
C GLY A 114 -0.23 3.51 -0.94
N PHE A 115 -1.40 3.46 -0.27
CA PHE A 115 -2.69 3.79 -0.86
C PHE A 115 -3.31 4.97 -0.11
N ASP A 116 -3.57 6.07 -0.80
CA ASP A 116 -4.25 7.24 -0.26
C ASP A 116 -5.72 6.90 0.00
N LEU A 117 -6.09 6.78 1.27
CA LEU A 117 -7.47 6.47 1.69
C LEU A 117 -8.41 7.66 1.54
N THR A 118 -7.87 8.87 1.47
CA THR A 118 -8.64 10.11 1.32
C THR A 118 -9.22 10.23 -0.09
N HIS A 119 -8.42 9.91 -1.11
CA HIS A 119 -8.85 9.98 -2.52
C HIS A 119 -9.15 8.60 -3.13
N GLY A 120 -8.78 7.51 -2.46
CA GLY A 120 -9.00 6.14 -2.93
C GLY A 120 -8.10 5.76 -4.11
N ILE A 121 -6.86 6.20 -4.13
CA ILE A 121 -5.89 5.98 -5.21
C ILE A 121 -4.54 5.46 -4.71
N PRO A 122 -3.79 4.71 -5.54
CA PRO A 122 -2.39 4.39 -5.26
C PRO A 122 -1.58 5.67 -5.08
N LYS A 123 -0.72 5.71 -4.07
CA LYS A 123 0.10 6.88 -3.75
C LYS A 123 1.58 6.66 -4.00
N SER A 124 2.10 5.54 -3.54
CA SER A 124 3.53 5.23 -3.59
C SER A 124 3.74 3.73 -3.79
N ILE A 125 4.77 3.38 -4.50
CA ILE A 125 5.11 2.00 -4.84
C ILE A 125 6.60 1.79 -4.59
N VAL A 126 6.93 0.68 -3.92
CA VAL A 126 8.31 0.20 -3.75
C VAL A 126 8.36 -1.28 -4.12
N LEU A 127 9.31 -1.66 -4.94
CA LEU A 127 9.57 -3.05 -5.30
C LEU A 127 10.82 -3.55 -4.55
N THR A 128 10.72 -4.73 -3.98
CA THR A 128 11.83 -5.44 -3.34
C THR A 128 11.86 -6.89 -3.81
N GLU A 129 12.94 -7.59 -3.49
CA GLU A 129 12.96 -9.04 -3.56
C GLU A 129 11.84 -9.66 -2.70
N GLY A 130 11.39 -10.87 -3.04
CA GLY A 130 10.27 -11.51 -2.35
C GLY A 130 10.47 -11.73 -0.84
N ASN A 131 11.74 -11.86 -0.40
CA ASN A 131 12.12 -11.94 1.02
C ASN A 131 12.24 -10.55 1.69
N GLY A 132 12.05 -9.46 0.95
CA GLY A 132 12.15 -8.10 1.44
C GLY A 132 11.19 -7.84 2.60
N ALA A 133 11.72 -7.29 3.71
CA ALA A 133 10.94 -6.96 4.87
C ALA A 133 10.00 -5.78 4.60
N GLU A 134 8.72 -5.89 4.99
CA GLU A 134 7.69 -4.86 4.75
C GLU A 134 7.88 -3.62 5.62
N ARG A 135 8.17 -3.84 6.90
CA ARG A 135 8.23 -2.78 7.90
C ARG A 135 9.22 -1.65 7.58
N PRO A 136 10.44 -1.91 7.03
CA PRO A 136 11.36 -0.85 6.65
C PRO A 136 10.84 0.03 5.50
N GLN A 137 10.00 -0.53 4.63
CA GLN A 137 9.51 0.17 3.44
C GLN A 137 8.47 1.25 3.76
N VAL A 138 7.82 1.19 4.93
CA VAL A 138 6.80 2.18 5.33
C VAL A 138 7.34 3.60 5.29
N SER A 139 8.58 3.84 5.71
CA SER A 139 9.19 5.18 5.68
C SER A 139 9.37 5.75 4.26
N SER A 140 9.42 4.88 3.24
CA SER A 140 9.45 5.28 1.82
C SER A 140 8.07 5.52 1.25
N LEU A 141 7.04 4.87 1.82
CA LEU A 141 5.65 4.94 1.36
C LEU A 141 4.86 6.09 1.98
N VAL A 142 5.21 6.50 3.21
CA VAL A 142 4.46 7.46 4.02
C VAL A 142 5.36 8.63 4.39
N GLN A 143 4.88 9.85 4.18
CA GLN A 143 5.64 11.07 4.47
C GLN A 143 5.39 11.56 5.90
N PRO A 144 6.29 12.42 6.48
CA PRO A 144 6.00 13.12 7.71
C PRO A 144 4.67 13.90 7.65
N GLY A 145 3.92 13.90 8.74
CA GLY A 145 2.58 14.50 8.83
C GLY A 145 1.44 13.59 8.36
N GLU A 146 1.74 12.44 7.76
CA GLU A 146 0.74 11.46 7.33
C GLU A 146 0.57 10.35 8.36
N THR A 147 -0.59 9.70 8.33
CA THR A 147 -0.94 8.58 9.20
C THR A 147 -0.89 7.26 8.42
N THR A 148 0.01 6.39 8.80
CA THR A 148 0.06 5.00 8.30
C THR A 148 -1.12 4.21 8.84
N VAL A 149 -1.87 3.52 8.00
CA VAL A 149 -2.90 2.56 8.42
C VAL A 149 -2.45 1.16 7.99
N SER A 150 -2.22 0.27 8.96
CA SER A 150 -1.58 -1.01 8.69
C SER A 150 -2.17 -2.17 9.52
N ASP A 151 -1.94 -3.39 9.04
CA ASP A 151 -2.35 -4.60 9.73
C ASP A 151 -1.34 -5.01 10.83
N ARG A 152 -1.64 -6.12 11.54
CA ARG A 152 -0.81 -6.66 12.63
C ARG A 152 0.58 -7.16 12.18
N GLY A 153 0.81 -7.36 10.88
CA GLY A 153 2.11 -7.72 10.32
C GLY A 153 3.13 -6.60 10.49
N TYR A 154 2.65 -5.37 10.52
CA TYR A 154 3.47 -4.16 10.67
C TYR A 154 3.74 -3.79 12.14
N GLN A 155 3.16 -4.50 13.13
CA GLN A 155 3.41 -4.23 14.54
C GLN A 155 4.91 -4.33 14.87
N ASP A 156 5.48 -3.20 15.30
CA ASP A 156 6.87 -3.09 15.74
C ASP A 156 7.01 -1.91 16.70
N HIS A 157 7.27 -2.20 17.98
CA HIS A 157 7.25 -1.19 19.05
C HIS A 157 8.35 -0.14 18.90
N GLU A 158 9.57 -0.55 18.51
CA GLU A 158 10.68 0.38 18.26
C GLU A 158 10.38 1.31 17.09
N ARG A 159 9.65 0.79 16.10
CA ARG A 159 9.28 1.55 14.91
C ARG A 159 8.16 2.55 15.19
N PHE A 160 7.24 2.22 16.09
CA PHE A 160 6.22 3.19 16.53
C PHE A 160 6.86 4.41 17.16
N ASP A 161 7.87 4.22 18.04
CA ASP A 161 8.64 5.33 18.60
C ASP A 161 9.36 6.13 17.50
N LYS A 162 10.02 5.44 16.58
CA LYS A 162 10.73 6.07 15.47
C LYS A 162 9.80 6.88 14.55
N TRP A 163 8.63 6.36 14.20
CA TRP A 163 7.66 7.11 13.40
C TRP A 163 7.19 8.35 14.11
N HIS A 164 6.91 8.25 15.39
CA HIS A 164 6.56 9.41 16.21
C HIS A 164 7.67 10.47 16.23
N GLU A 165 8.92 10.06 16.42
CA GLU A 165 10.10 10.95 16.36
C GLU A 165 10.26 11.62 14.98
N GLU A 166 9.91 10.92 13.89
CA GLU A 166 9.96 11.41 12.53
C GLU A 166 8.74 12.25 12.11
N GLY A 167 7.80 12.48 13.03
CA GLY A 167 6.56 13.22 12.75
C GLY A 167 5.59 12.47 11.84
N ARG A 168 5.68 11.13 11.76
CA ARG A 168 4.72 10.25 11.11
C ARG A 168 3.77 9.67 12.15
N HIS A 169 2.51 9.58 11.79
CA HIS A 169 1.49 8.98 12.64
C HIS A 169 1.18 7.55 12.22
N PHE A 170 0.57 6.78 13.12
CA PHE A 170 0.18 5.42 12.82
C PHE A 170 -1.16 5.03 13.43
N ILE A 171 -1.86 4.13 12.75
CA ILE A 171 -3.05 3.39 13.18
C ILE A 171 -2.77 1.94 12.78
N CYS A 172 -2.35 1.10 13.71
CA CYS A 172 -1.87 -0.25 13.44
C CYS A 172 -2.66 -1.27 14.27
N ARG A 173 -3.23 -2.29 13.61
CA ARG A 173 -3.76 -3.44 14.34
C ARG A 173 -2.62 -4.14 15.08
N ILE A 174 -2.82 -4.48 16.34
CA ILE A 174 -1.87 -5.24 17.14
C ILE A 174 -2.40 -6.65 17.44
N LYS A 175 -1.49 -7.55 17.79
CA LYS A 175 -1.83 -8.93 18.15
C LYS A 175 -2.59 -8.93 19.47
N GLU A 176 -3.57 -9.82 19.62
CA GLU A 176 -4.41 -9.92 20.81
C GLU A 176 -3.61 -10.26 22.10
N ASN A 177 -2.51 -11.00 21.92
CA ASN A 177 -1.61 -11.35 23.01
C ASN A 177 -0.49 -10.33 23.26
N THR A 178 -0.61 -9.12 22.71
CA THR A 178 0.36 -8.04 22.97
C THR A 178 0.27 -7.62 24.43
N HIS A 179 1.38 -7.71 25.14
CA HIS A 179 1.45 -7.16 26.48
C HIS A 179 1.33 -5.65 26.46
N MET A 180 0.52 -5.11 27.35
CA MET A 180 0.35 -3.66 27.52
C MET A 180 0.21 -3.30 28.98
N ALA A 181 0.90 -2.25 29.42
CA ALA A 181 0.73 -1.65 30.73
C ALA A 181 -0.19 -0.45 30.57
N VAL A 182 -1.40 -0.54 31.11
CA VAL A 182 -2.37 0.57 31.09
C VAL A 182 -1.89 1.65 32.05
N MET A 183 -1.74 2.86 31.54
CA MET A 183 -1.38 4.05 32.28
C MET A 183 -2.61 4.88 32.68
N GLU A 184 -3.57 4.98 31.71
CA GLU A 184 -4.77 5.79 31.86
C GLU A 184 -5.87 5.23 30.95
N GLU A 185 -7.06 5.02 31.50
CA GLU A 185 -8.24 4.71 30.72
C GLU A 185 -8.86 6.01 30.19
N LEU A 186 -9.19 6.02 28.89
CA LEU A 186 -9.79 7.15 28.23
C LEU A 186 -11.32 7.01 28.18
N PRO A 187 -12.08 8.12 28.34
CA PRO A 187 -13.53 8.03 28.36
C PRO A 187 -14.08 7.64 27.00
N LEU A 188 -14.98 6.66 26.99
CA LEU A 188 -15.75 6.27 25.83
C LEU A 188 -17.09 7.00 25.80
N ALA A 189 -17.59 7.33 24.60
CA ALA A 189 -18.93 7.84 24.43
C ALA A 189 -19.97 6.79 24.89
N VAL A 190 -21.12 7.26 25.40
CA VAL A 190 -22.17 6.40 26.01
C VAL A 190 -22.63 5.25 25.11
N ASN A 191 -22.61 5.45 23.78
CA ASN A 191 -23.00 4.42 22.79
C ASN A 191 -21.82 4.04 21.88
N SER A 192 -20.60 4.17 22.35
CA SER A 192 -19.43 3.82 21.55
C SER A 192 -19.41 2.31 21.26
N PRO A 193 -19.15 1.90 20.01
CA PRO A 193 -18.90 0.50 19.68
C PRO A 193 -17.55 0.00 20.20
N ALA A 194 -16.67 0.90 20.67
CA ALA A 194 -15.44 0.53 21.33
C ALA A 194 -15.74 0.05 22.76
N TYR A 195 -15.10 -1.04 23.17
CA TYR A 195 -15.18 -1.57 24.54
C TYR A 195 -13.96 -1.22 25.39
N PHE A 196 -12.91 -0.71 24.76
CA PHE A 196 -11.65 -0.36 25.41
C PHE A 196 -11.02 0.85 24.72
N ASP A 197 -10.53 1.79 25.51
CA ASP A 197 -9.75 2.93 25.06
C ASP A 197 -8.81 3.36 26.17
N ALA A 198 -7.52 3.27 25.94
CA ALA A 198 -6.55 3.56 26.98
C ALA A 198 -5.20 4.04 26.43
N LYS A 199 -4.51 4.85 27.21
CA LYS A 199 -3.11 5.19 27.04
C LYS A 199 -2.28 4.10 27.70
N VAL A 200 -1.37 3.50 26.94
CA VAL A 200 -0.62 2.32 27.37
C VAL A 200 0.85 2.40 26.94
N ILE A 201 1.68 1.61 27.61
CA ILE A 201 3.01 1.23 27.12
C ILE A 201 2.88 -0.19 26.54
N LEU A 202 3.23 -0.37 25.28
CA LEU A 202 3.21 -1.68 24.61
C LEU A 202 4.51 -2.45 24.83
N GLY A 203 4.39 -3.76 25.01
CA GLY A 203 5.52 -4.66 25.22
C GLY A 203 5.83 -4.88 26.70
N VAL A 204 6.94 -5.54 26.97
CA VAL A 204 7.40 -5.90 28.32
C VAL A 204 8.76 -5.28 28.58
N ALA A 205 9.03 -4.88 29.82
CA ALA A 205 10.29 -4.23 30.22
C ALA A 205 11.55 -5.08 29.95
N SER A 206 11.41 -6.41 29.94
CA SER A 206 12.48 -7.36 29.62
C SER A 206 12.69 -7.62 28.12
N GLY A 207 11.90 -6.95 27.26
CA GLY A 207 11.90 -7.14 25.81
C GLY A 207 11.72 -5.82 25.06
N LYS A 208 11.15 -5.91 23.84
CA LYS A 208 10.83 -4.72 23.07
C LYS A 208 9.58 -4.03 23.65
N GLN A 209 9.76 -2.81 24.10
CA GLN A 209 8.72 -1.98 24.67
C GLN A 209 8.71 -0.61 23.97
N THR A 210 7.53 0.02 23.84
CA THR A 210 7.47 1.41 23.40
C THR A 210 8.05 2.32 24.47
N LYS A 211 8.86 3.29 24.09
CA LYS A 211 9.40 4.33 24.97
C LYS A 211 8.35 5.39 25.27
N THR A 212 7.56 5.70 24.23
CA THR A 212 6.49 6.68 24.28
C THR A 212 5.16 5.99 24.52
N PRO A 213 4.29 6.51 25.39
CA PRO A 213 2.94 5.97 25.55
C PRO A 213 2.16 6.09 24.23
N VAL A 214 1.45 5.03 23.89
CA VAL A 214 0.54 4.98 22.75
C VAL A 214 -0.89 4.77 23.22
N ARG A 215 -1.86 5.05 22.39
CA ARG A 215 -3.27 4.78 22.64
C ARG A 215 -3.64 3.44 22.04
N VAL A 216 -4.47 2.65 22.72
CA VAL A 216 -5.05 1.42 22.20
C VAL A 216 -6.57 1.52 22.26
N VAL A 217 -7.21 1.35 21.12
CA VAL A 217 -8.67 1.28 20.98
C VAL A 217 -9.08 -0.15 20.68
N GLY A 218 -9.99 -0.71 21.48
CA GLY A 218 -10.52 -2.07 21.33
C GLY A 218 -11.98 -2.06 20.87
N PHE A 219 -12.32 -2.82 19.85
CA PHE A 219 -13.69 -2.97 19.36
C PHE A 219 -13.93 -4.37 18.77
N LYS A 220 -15.21 -4.72 18.54
CA LYS A 220 -15.61 -5.95 17.87
C LYS A 220 -16.27 -5.64 16.53
N PHE A 221 -15.92 -6.39 15.52
CA PHE A 221 -16.57 -6.36 14.21
C PHE A 221 -16.71 -7.78 13.67
N ASP A 222 -17.92 -8.17 13.26
CA ASP A 222 -18.27 -9.54 12.82
C ASP A 222 -17.79 -10.65 13.79
N GLY A 223 -17.93 -10.39 15.11
CA GLY A 223 -17.52 -11.34 16.14
C GLY A 223 -16.00 -11.39 16.40
N VAL A 224 -15.20 -10.72 15.59
CA VAL A 224 -13.73 -10.64 15.74
C VAL A 224 -13.34 -9.44 16.58
N SER A 225 -12.41 -9.64 17.51
CA SER A 225 -11.84 -8.57 18.32
C SER A 225 -10.70 -7.89 17.60
N TYR A 226 -10.67 -6.57 17.68
CA TYR A 226 -9.63 -5.71 17.11
C TYR A 226 -9.04 -4.86 18.23
N LEU A 227 -7.72 -4.84 18.31
CA LEU A 227 -6.95 -3.91 19.13
C LEU A 227 -6.11 -3.05 18.18
N ILE A 228 -6.32 -1.74 18.23
CA ILE A 228 -5.66 -0.78 17.36
C ILE A 228 -4.77 0.14 18.19
N ALA A 229 -3.48 0.05 17.95
CA ALA A 229 -2.51 0.99 18.54
C ALA A 229 -2.35 2.21 17.63
N THR A 230 -2.25 3.39 18.24
CA THR A 230 -2.09 4.66 17.53
C THR A 230 -1.42 5.71 18.41
N ASP A 231 -0.77 6.69 17.81
CA ASP A 231 -0.31 7.92 18.44
C ASP A 231 -1.28 9.10 18.23
N ARG A 232 -2.43 8.85 17.54
CA ARG A 232 -3.47 9.85 17.23
C ARG A 232 -4.42 10.02 18.42
N PHE A 233 -3.99 10.80 19.42
CA PHE A 233 -4.83 11.17 20.56
C PHE A 233 -5.85 12.27 20.24
N ASP A 234 -5.71 12.91 19.11
CA ASP A 234 -6.61 13.94 18.58
C ASP A 234 -7.90 13.37 17.99
N LEU A 235 -7.91 12.08 17.62
CA LEU A 235 -9.08 11.39 17.05
C LEU A 235 -9.95 10.79 18.15
N THR A 236 -11.28 10.69 17.93
CA THR A 236 -12.15 9.89 18.79
C THR A 236 -11.93 8.39 18.58
N ALA A 237 -12.41 7.54 19.50
CA ALA A 237 -12.33 6.07 19.33
C ALA A 237 -13.01 5.62 18.03
N GLU A 238 -14.17 6.20 17.72
CA GLU A 238 -14.94 5.92 16.49
C GLU A 238 -14.19 6.33 15.23
N GLN A 239 -13.47 7.45 15.27
CA GLN A 239 -12.62 7.89 14.16
C GLN A 239 -11.42 6.96 13.94
N VAL A 240 -10.77 6.48 15.00
CA VAL A 240 -9.71 5.47 14.90
C VAL A 240 -10.24 4.17 14.30
N MET A 241 -11.44 3.72 14.73
CA MET A 241 -12.10 2.55 14.17
C MET A 241 -12.44 2.74 12.69
N LEU A 242 -12.98 3.89 12.31
CA LEU A 242 -13.28 4.24 10.92
C LEU A 242 -12.01 4.23 10.06
N ALA A 243 -10.96 4.92 10.52
CA ALA A 243 -9.68 4.96 9.81
C ALA A 243 -9.12 3.56 9.57
N TYR A 244 -9.17 2.67 10.57
CA TYR A 244 -8.75 1.29 10.40
C TYR A 244 -9.65 0.51 9.43
N LYS A 245 -10.96 0.71 9.46
CA LYS A 245 -11.90 0.07 8.54
C LYS A 245 -11.62 0.47 7.07
N LEU A 246 -11.24 1.71 6.82
CA LEU A 246 -10.90 2.19 5.47
C LEU A 246 -9.69 1.45 4.87
N ARG A 247 -8.82 0.84 5.69
CA ARG A 247 -7.68 0.02 5.22
C ARG A 247 -8.09 -1.07 4.22
N TRP A 248 -9.29 -1.60 4.34
CA TRP A 248 -9.78 -2.66 3.43
C TRP A 248 -9.91 -2.20 1.97
N ASN A 249 -9.87 -0.89 1.72
CA ASN A 249 -9.87 -0.35 0.37
C ASN A 249 -8.61 -0.76 -0.41
N ILE A 250 -7.44 -0.84 0.25
CA ILE A 250 -6.21 -1.29 -0.40
C ILE A 250 -6.30 -2.78 -0.79
N GLU A 251 -6.83 -3.63 0.07
CA GLU A 251 -7.02 -5.06 -0.25
C GLU A 251 -8.00 -5.27 -1.41
N THR A 252 -9.05 -4.46 -1.47
CA THR A 252 -10.00 -4.48 -2.58
C THR A 252 -9.35 -4.00 -3.87
N PHE A 253 -8.50 -2.99 -3.79
CA PHE A 253 -7.72 -2.50 -4.92
C PHE A 253 -6.76 -3.59 -5.44
N VAL A 254 -5.93 -4.16 -4.57
CA VAL A 254 -4.95 -5.19 -4.92
C VAL A 254 -5.65 -6.40 -5.55
N ARG A 255 -6.68 -6.95 -4.89
CA ARG A 255 -7.42 -8.13 -5.42
C ARG A 255 -8.04 -7.92 -6.80
N LYS A 256 -8.48 -6.71 -7.12
CA LYS A 256 -9.00 -6.40 -8.47
C LYS A 256 -7.91 -6.45 -9.53
N HIS A 257 -6.67 -6.18 -9.15
CA HIS A 257 -5.53 -6.16 -10.08
C HIS A 257 -4.80 -7.50 -10.15
N ASP A 258 -4.84 -8.32 -9.09
CA ASP A 258 -4.31 -9.70 -9.11
C ASP A 258 -5.14 -10.65 -10.02
N GLN A 259 -6.36 -10.26 -10.41
CA GLN A 259 -7.21 -11.01 -11.34
C GLN A 259 -6.96 -10.67 -12.81
N ILE A 260 -6.06 -9.72 -13.08
CA ILE A 260 -5.71 -9.25 -14.43
C ILE A 260 -4.34 -9.81 -14.88
N GLY A 261 -3.73 -10.67 -14.07
CA GLY A 261 -2.42 -11.31 -14.35
C GLY A 261 -2.52 -12.75 -14.80
#